data_2cc80ce8833a3af738acbb2ad2b40af9
#
_entry.id   2cc80ce8833a3af738acbb2ad2b40af9
#
_cell.length_a   1.000
_cell.length_b   1.000
_cell.length_c   1.000
_cell.angle_alpha   90.00
_cell.angle_beta   90.00
_cell.angle_gamma   90.00
#
_symmetry.space_group_name_H-M   'P 1'
#
loop_
_entity.id
_entity.type
_entity.pdbx_description
1 polymer ?
#
loop_
_entity_poly.entity_id
_entity_poly.type
_entity_poly.pdbx_seq_one_letter_code
_entity_poly.pdbx_strand_id
1 'polypeptide(L)'
;MSLLDNLALGLSVVANVESLLALAGGICIGVFAGAIPGMSATMAVALTLPFTFSMPPIIGILLLLGVYKGGIFGGSIPAILIKTPGTPASSATTLDGYPLAAKGEAGRALSMALYASCTADVISNLALILFAGFLASFALNFGPPEFFTLILFSLTIIAGVSGDSLIKGIFSALLGLLFATIGLDLVYGTNRFTFGDPNLMGGLNFIAVLIGLFAIPEILTMARDPRPRDGETRALGRKGVSFAEYRKSFRTIVRGSFIGVFLGSIPGIGAAPAAFLSYSEARRKSPNKANFGKGEIEGVAASEAGNNGVAGATLIPLLALGVPGDVITAIIIGAFMVHGLQPGPMMFVMNVDIIYGMFMGLIVSSVILLAVGSAAIRAFRYVADIPRGILFPAVLVLCVYGGYAVNNSIFDVGVMFAMGWLGYLMLIYGVPAAPFLIAFILGPLLENNFRQSMLMSGGDATILARGPITWFFWGLTIITIVAILRAGLKGRGAAPVEEVRAGAQDETTVRRDAQDTKS
;
A
#
# COMPACT_ATOMS: atom_id res chain seq x y z
N MET A 1 5.71 31.76 6.42
CA MET A 1 4.78 31.83 5.25
C MET A 1 3.42 31.34 5.72
N SER A 2 2.33 31.92 5.21
CA SER A 2 0.98 31.41 5.51
C SER A 2 0.75 30.06 4.81
N LEU A 3 -0.28 29.31 5.25
CA LEU A 3 -0.66 28.07 4.58
C LEU A 3 -0.96 28.30 3.08
N LEU A 4 -1.58 29.42 2.76
CA LEU A 4 -1.90 29.77 1.36
C LEU A 4 -0.65 30.05 0.54
N ASP A 5 0.37 30.72 1.10
CA ASP A 5 1.64 30.97 0.41
C ASP A 5 2.36 29.65 0.12
N ASN A 6 2.36 28.73 1.07
CA ASN A 6 2.97 27.42 0.91
C ASN A 6 2.23 26.56 -0.13
N LEU A 7 0.90 26.60 -0.16
CA LEU A 7 0.10 25.92 -1.21
C LEU A 7 0.35 26.54 -2.59
N ALA A 8 0.48 27.86 -2.69
CA ALA A 8 0.85 28.53 -3.94
C ALA A 8 2.25 28.13 -4.42
N LEU A 9 3.22 28.03 -3.49
CA LEU A 9 4.55 27.48 -3.78
C LEU A 9 4.44 26.05 -4.31
N GLY A 10 3.71 25.18 -3.62
CA GLY A 10 3.49 23.80 -4.06
C GLY A 10 2.85 23.70 -5.44
N LEU A 11 1.88 24.58 -5.74
CA LEU A 11 1.26 24.64 -7.05
C LEU A 11 2.26 25.06 -8.14
N SER A 12 3.14 26.02 -7.88
CA SER A 12 4.18 26.42 -8.82
C SER A 12 5.18 25.30 -9.12
N VAL A 13 5.50 24.47 -8.13
CA VAL A 13 6.36 23.26 -8.27
C VAL A 13 5.69 22.23 -9.17
N VAL A 14 4.38 22.03 -9.05
CA VAL A 14 3.65 21.01 -9.84
C VAL A 14 3.24 21.51 -11.22
N ALA A 15 3.05 22.81 -11.41
CA ALA A 15 2.58 23.40 -12.68
C ALA A 15 3.62 23.31 -13.82
N ASN A 16 4.83 22.81 -13.57
CA ASN A 16 5.81 22.60 -14.63
C ASN A 16 5.50 21.31 -15.42
N VAL A 17 5.96 21.26 -16.66
CA VAL A 17 5.69 20.16 -17.60
C VAL A 17 6.26 18.83 -17.08
N GLU A 18 7.45 18.86 -16.48
CA GLU A 18 8.14 17.65 -15.99
C GLU A 18 7.35 16.98 -14.84
N SER A 19 6.87 17.77 -13.88
CA SER A 19 6.04 17.29 -12.77
C SER A 19 4.72 16.70 -13.25
N LEU A 20 4.06 17.37 -14.20
CA LEU A 20 2.81 16.88 -14.79
C LEU A 20 3.00 15.60 -15.60
N LEU A 21 4.09 15.49 -16.35
CA LEU A 21 4.44 14.27 -17.09
C LEU A 21 4.81 13.13 -16.13
N ALA A 22 5.55 13.41 -15.06
CA ALA A 22 5.87 12.42 -14.04
C ALA A 22 4.59 11.88 -13.36
N LEU A 23 3.67 12.75 -12.94
CA LEU A 23 2.38 12.35 -12.37
C LEU A 23 1.55 11.54 -13.37
N ALA A 24 1.39 12.03 -14.59
CA ALA A 24 0.58 11.36 -15.61
C ALA A 24 1.20 10.01 -16.01
N GLY A 25 2.52 9.97 -16.23
CA GLY A 25 3.27 8.75 -16.51
C GLY A 25 3.17 7.74 -15.37
N GLY A 26 3.33 8.21 -14.13
CA GLY A 26 3.17 7.38 -12.94
C GLY A 26 1.75 6.78 -12.85
N ILE A 27 0.72 7.59 -13.03
CA ILE A 27 -0.67 7.11 -13.02
C ILE A 27 -0.91 6.09 -14.14
N CYS A 28 -0.38 6.33 -15.34
CA CYS A 28 -0.49 5.37 -16.44
C CYS A 28 0.20 4.04 -16.10
N ILE A 29 1.43 4.07 -15.58
CA ILE A 29 2.18 2.88 -15.14
C ILE A 29 1.39 2.14 -14.05
N GLY A 30 0.89 2.87 -13.04
CA GLY A 30 0.14 2.30 -11.93
C GLY A 30 -1.16 1.65 -12.38
N VAL A 31 -1.97 2.34 -13.19
CA VAL A 31 -3.23 1.80 -13.72
C VAL A 31 -2.97 0.57 -14.59
N PHE A 32 -1.95 0.62 -15.43
CA PHE A 32 -1.56 -0.52 -16.27
C PHE A 32 -1.14 -1.73 -15.43
N ALA A 33 -0.22 -1.54 -14.47
CA ALA A 33 0.25 -2.60 -13.61
C ALA A 33 -0.89 -3.20 -12.75
N GLY A 34 -1.69 -2.34 -12.10
CA GLY A 34 -2.84 -2.78 -11.29
C GLY A 34 -3.91 -3.49 -12.12
N ALA A 35 -4.06 -3.15 -13.41
CA ALA A 35 -5.01 -3.79 -14.32
C ALA A 35 -4.55 -5.19 -14.78
N ILE A 36 -3.25 -5.51 -14.66
CA ILE A 36 -2.72 -6.83 -14.97
C ILE A 36 -2.93 -7.75 -13.76
N PRO A 37 -3.73 -8.81 -13.85
CA PRO A 37 -3.89 -9.75 -12.75
C PRO A 37 -2.58 -10.42 -12.36
N GLY A 38 -2.26 -10.34 -11.08
CA GLY A 38 -1.02 -10.84 -10.52
C GLY A 38 0.12 -9.81 -10.46
N MET A 39 -0.11 -8.56 -10.88
CA MET A 39 0.78 -7.43 -10.56
C MET A 39 0.12 -6.54 -9.52
N SER A 40 0.80 -6.34 -8.39
CA SER A 40 0.29 -5.46 -7.34
C SER A 40 0.74 -4.01 -7.53
N ALA A 41 0.00 -3.06 -6.95
CA ALA A 41 0.43 -1.67 -6.87
C ALA A 41 1.79 -1.54 -6.16
N THR A 42 2.03 -2.36 -5.14
CA THR A 42 3.30 -2.42 -4.39
C THR A 42 4.47 -2.78 -5.31
N MET A 43 4.29 -3.83 -6.12
CA MET A 43 5.29 -4.25 -7.10
C MET A 43 5.55 -3.15 -8.14
N ALA A 44 4.51 -2.48 -8.63
CA ALA A 44 4.64 -1.41 -9.61
C ALA A 44 5.48 -0.24 -9.06
N VAL A 45 5.21 0.19 -7.81
CA VAL A 45 5.97 1.25 -7.15
C VAL A 45 7.43 0.80 -6.92
N ALA A 46 7.63 -0.45 -6.46
CA ALA A 46 8.97 -1.01 -6.23
C ALA A 46 9.82 -1.04 -7.51
N LEU A 47 9.22 -1.47 -8.63
CA LEU A 47 9.90 -1.54 -9.93
C LEU A 47 10.14 -0.14 -10.54
N THR A 48 9.32 0.84 -10.21
CA THR A 48 9.48 2.21 -10.72
C THR A 48 10.53 3.00 -9.92
N LEU A 49 10.74 2.66 -8.65
CA LEU A 49 11.65 3.38 -7.75
C LEU A 49 13.06 3.57 -8.34
N PRO A 50 13.75 2.58 -8.91
CA PRO A 50 15.10 2.77 -9.45
C PRO A 50 15.18 3.81 -10.56
N PHE A 51 14.12 4.00 -11.34
CA PHE A 51 14.09 4.99 -12.41
C PHE A 51 14.04 6.43 -11.88
N THR A 52 13.69 6.62 -10.61
CA THR A 52 13.64 7.96 -10.01
C THR A 52 15.00 8.50 -9.63
N PHE A 53 16.06 7.69 -9.55
CA PHE A 53 17.36 8.11 -9.02
C PHE A 53 18.05 9.20 -9.84
N SER A 54 17.82 9.22 -11.15
CA SER A 54 18.35 10.24 -12.04
C SER A 54 17.46 11.48 -12.13
N MET A 55 16.32 11.49 -11.44
CA MET A 55 15.35 12.58 -11.47
C MET A 55 15.57 13.54 -10.31
N PRO A 56 15.19 14.82 -10.43
CA PRO A 56 15.06 15.71 -9.28
C PRO A 56 14.14 15.09 -8.23
N PRO A 57 14.41 15.27 -6.91
CA PRO A 57 13.68 14.59 -5.83
C PRO A 57 12.17 14.69 -5.95
N ILE A 58 11.64 15.88 -6.17
CA ILE A 58 10.18 16.09 -6.25
C ILE A 58 9.58 15.36 -7.46
N ILE A 59 10.25 15.32 -8.62
CA ILE A 59 9.75 14.68 -9.83
C ILE A 59 9.70 13.16 -9.64
N GLY A 60 10.77 12.58 -9.06
CA GLY A 60 10.81 11.15 -8.73
C GLY A 60 9.71 10.75 -7.75
N ILE A 61 9.49 11.56 -6.71
CA ILE A 61 8.43 11.34 -5.73
C ILE A 61 7.04 11.44 -6.37
N LEU A 62 6.80 12.45 -7.21
CA LEU A 62 5.52 12.62 -7.92
C LEU A 62 5.24 11.45 -8.87
N LEU A 63 6.26 10.93 -9.54
CA LEU A 63 6.14 9.72 -10.36
C LEU A 63 5.65 8.53 -9.52
N LEU A 64 6.28 8.26 -8.37
CA LEU A 64 5.91 7.15 -7.49
C LEU A 64 4.53 7.32 -6.87
N LEU A 65 4.16 8.54 -6.46
CA LEU A 65 2.82 8.85 -5.99
C LEU A 65 1.77 8.62 -7.09
N GLY A 66 2.10 8.95 -8.34
CA GLY A 66 1.26 8.65 -9.50
C GLY A 66 1.07 7.14 -9.67
N VAL A 67 2.16 6.35 -9.61
CA VAL A 67 2.10 4.87 -9.69
C VAL A 67 1.26 4.31 -8.55
N TYR A 68 1.43 4.80 -7.34
CA TYR A 68 0.64 4.39 -6.18
C TYR A 68 -0.85 4.59 -6.42
N LYS A 69 -1.27 5.80 -6.78
CA LYS A 69 -2.66 6.15 -7.02
C LYS A 69 -3.27 5.39 -8.20
N GLY A 70 -2.53 5.34 -9.30
CA GLY A 70 -2.92 4.57 -10.48
C GLY A 70 -3.08 3.08 -10.17
N GLY A 71 -2.18 2.51 -9.37
CA GLY A 71 -2.19 1.10 -9.01
C GLY A 71 -3.36 0.70 -8.12
N ILE A 72 -3.78 1.56 -7.18
CA ILE A 72 -4.95 1.32 -6.33
C ILE A 72 -6.21 1.20 -7.20
N PHE A 73 -6.48 2.19 -8.07
CA PHE A 73 -7.63 2.14 -8.97
C PHE A 73 -7.49 1.02 -10.00
N GLY A 74 -6.30 0.85 -10.58
CA GLY A 74 -6.02 -0.17 -11.59
C GLY A 74 -6.41 -1.57 -11.12
N GLY A 75 -6.16 -1.89 -9.84
CA GLY A 75 -6.50 -3.17 -9.23
C GLY A 75 -8.00 -3.49 -9.17
N SER A 76 -8.86 -2.47 -9.26
CA SER A 76 -10.31 -2.63 -9.26
C SER A 76 -10.85 -3.04 -10.63
N ILE A 77 -10.11 -2.80 -11.70
CA ILE A 77 -10.52 -3.16 -13.06
C ILE A 77 -10.65 -4.70 -13.21
N PRO A 78 -9.61 -5.51 -12.96
CA PRO A 78 -9.73 -6.96 -13.05
C PRO A 78 -10.62 -7.54 -11.93
N ALA A 79 -10.74 -6.90 -10.78
CA ALA A 79 -11.68 -7.29 -9.73
C ALA A 79 -13.13 -7.29 -10.22
N ILE A 80 -13.51 -6.24 -10.97
CA ILE A 80 -14.85 -6.08 -11.53
C ILE A 80 -15.06 -6.99 -12.75
N LEU A 81 -14.10 -7.05 -13.67
CA LEU A 81 -14.31 -7.71 -14.97
C LEU A 81 -14.16 -9.23 -14.93
N ILE A 82 -13.20 -9.74 -14.16
CA ILE A 82 -12.81 -11.15 -14.18
C ILE A 82 -12.71 -11.80 -12.79
N LYS A 83 -13.25 -11.14 -11.74
CA LYS A 83 -13.25 -11.62 -10.36
C LYS A 83 -11.84 -11.87 -9.79
N THR A 84 -10.83 -11.22 -10.33
CA THR A 84 -9.43 -11.36 -9.90
C THR A 84 -8.92 -10.01 -9.41
N PRO A 85 -8.95 -9.73 -8.09
CA PRO A 85 -8.53 -8.44 -7.57
C PRO A 85 -7.02 -8.21 -7.81
N GLY A 86 -6.64 -7.03 -8.30
CA GLY A 86 -5.25 -6.63 -8.47
C GLY A 86 -4.58 -6.18 -7.17
N THR A 87 -5.37 -5.84 -6.14
CA THR A 87 -4.90 -5.50 -4.79
C THR A 87 -5.77 -6.18 -3.73
N PRO A 88 -5.25 -6.42 -2.51
CA PRO A 88 -6.07 -6.98 -1.42
C PRO A 88 -7.33 -6.15 -1.13
N ALA A 89 -7.26 -4.83 -1.26
CA ALA A 89 -8.38 -3.92 -1.02
C ALA A 89 -9.48 -4.05 -2.09
N SER A 90 -9.10 -4.25 -3.35
CA SER A 90 -10.06 -4.43 -4.45
C SER A 90 -10.85 -5.75 -4.37
N SER A 91 -10.49 -6.66 -3.44
CA SER A 91 -11.30 -7.83 -3.13
C SER A 91 -12.69 -7.45 -2.62
N ALA A 92 -12.82 -6.34 -1.87
CA ALA A 92 -14.13 -5.84 -1.45
C ALA A 92 -14.97 -5.36 -2.63
N THR A 93 -14.34 -4.78 -3.65
CA THR A 93 -15.01 -4.32 -4.87
C THR A 93 -15.53 -5.49 -5.71
N THR A 94 -14.88 -6.65 -5.62
CA THR A 94 -15.33 -7.88 -6.30
C THR A 94 -16.73 -8.30 -5.87
N LEU A 95 -17.13 -8.03 -4.63
CA LEU A 95 -18.40 -8.50 -4.05
C LEU A 95 -19.63 -8.04 -4.85
N ASP A 96 -19.63 -6.79 -5.32
CA ASP A 96 -20.73 -6.25 -6.12
C ASP A 96 -20.31 -5.89 -7.56
N GLY A 97 -19.04 -5.55 -7.77
CA GLY A 97 -18.51 -5.17 -9.07
C GLY A 97 -18.58 -6.31 -10.09
N TYR A 98 -18.15 -7.51 -9.70
CA TYR A 98 -18.21 -8.67 -10.58
C TYR A 98 -19.66 -9.13 -10.89
N PRO A 99 -20.59 -9.20 -9.93
CA PRO A 99 -22.00 -9.46 -10.23
C PRO A 99 -22.63 -8.44 -11.19
N LEU A 100 -22.27 -7.15 -11.12
CA LEU A 100 -22.69 -6.14 -12.09
C LEU A 100 -22.14 -6.46 -13.50
N ALA A 101 -20.84 -6.77 -13.58
CA ALA A 101 -20.23 -7.16 -14.85
C ALA A 101 -20.88 -8.44 -15.42
N ALA A 102 -21.25 -9.39 -14.55
CA ALA A 102 -21.98 -10.60 -14.95
C ALA A 102 -23.35 -10.32 -15.58
N LYS A 103 -23.98 -9.21 -15.18
CA LYS A 103 -25.25 -8.76 -15.75
C LYS A 103 -25.09 -7.90 -17.01
N GLY A 104 -23.85 -7.74 -17.53
CA GLY A 104 -23.56 -6.89 -18.69
C GLY A 104 -23.43 -5.39 -18.34
N GLU A 105 -23.32 -5.04 -17.07
CA GLU A 105 -23.24 -3.65 -16.55
C GLU A 105 -21.80 -3.29 -16.12
N ALA A 106 -20.78 -3.90 -16.71
CA ALA A 106 -19.38 -3.70 -16.35
C ALA A 106 -18.96 -2.21 -16.44
N GLY A 107 -19.36 -1.50 -17.51
CA GLY A 107 -19.06 -0.08 -17.67
C GLY A 107 -19.66 0.79 -16.58
N ARG A 108 -20.85 0.41 -16.05
CA ARG A 108 -21.50 1.09 -14.93
C ARG A 108 -20.71 0.88 -13.63
N ALA A 109 -20.29 -0.34 -13.35
CA ALA A 109 -19.48 -0.66 -12.16
C ALA A 109 -18.11 0.05 -12.21
N LEU A 110 -17.40 -0.01 -13.35
CA LEU A 110 -16.10 0.63 -13.53
C LEU A 110 -16.17 2.16 -13.44
N SER A 111 -17.21 2.78 -14.00
CA SER A 111 -17.40 4.23 -13.90
C SER A 111 -17.68 4.65 -12.46
N MET A 112 -18.50 3.89 -11.71
CA MET A 112 -18.75 4.17 -10.29
C MET A 112 -17.46 3.99 -9.48
N ALA A 113 -16.70 2.93 -9.73
CA ALA A 113 -15.42 2.70 -9.09
C ALA A 113 -14.48 3.90 -9.29
N LEU A 114 -14.33 4.39 -10.53
CA LEU A 114 -13.47 5.53 -10.84
C LEU A 114 -13.93 6.82 -10.13
N TYR A 115 -15.23 7.14 -10.19
CA TYR A 115 -15.72 8.38 -9.57
C TYR A 115 -15.67 8.33 -8.05
N ALA A 116 -15.96 7.18 -7.44
CA ALA A 116 -15.83 6.98 -6.00
C ALA A 116 -14.37 7.08 -5.56
N SER A 117 -13.44 6.45 -6.32
CA SER A 117 -12.01 6.51 -6.07
C SER A 117 -11.47 7.96 -6.15
N CYS A 118 -11.78 8.70 -7.22
CA CYS A 118 -11.32 10.08 -7.36
C CYS A 118 -11.89 10.99 -6.25
N THR A 119 -13.16 10.81 -5.88
CA THR A 119 -13.78 11.60 -4.80
C THR A 119 -13.15 11.31 -3.45
N ALA A 120 -12.95 10.02 -3.13
CA ALA A 120 -12.33 9.60 -1.89
C ALA A 120 -10.86 10.05 -1.80
N ASP A 121 -10.17 10.02 -2.92
CA ASP A 121 -8.80 10.47 -3.06
C ASP A 121 -8.66 11.96 -2.76
N VAL A 122 -9.53 12.80 -3.30
CA VAL A 122 -9.56 14.23 -2.98
C VAL A 122 -9.82 14.46 -1.49
N ILE A 123 -10.78 13.74 -0.88
CA ILE A 123 -11.07 13.85 0.55
C ILE A 123 -9.85 13.44 1.38
N SER A 124 -9.16 12.37 1.00
CA SER A 124 -7.96 11.87 1.67
C SER A 124 -6.79 12.86 1.56
N ASN A 125 -6.61 13.46 0.38
CA ASN A 125 -5.57 14.47 0.16
C ASN A 125 -5.84 15.76 0.94
N LEU A 126 -7.10 16.19 1.02
CA LEU A 126 -7.47 17.32 1.87
C LEU A 126 -7.22 17.03 3.35
N ALA A 127 -7.53 15.82 3.81
CA ALA A 127 -7.20 15.39 5.16
C ALA A 127 -5.69 15.41 5.41
N LEU A 128 -4.88 14.92 4.45
CA LEU A 128 -3.43 15.00 4.52
C LEU A 128 -2.94 16.44 4.69
N ILE A 129 -3.40 17.38 3.87
CA ILE A 129 -3.00 18.79 3.93
C ILE A 129 -3.37 19.41 5.28
N LEU A 130 -4.55 19.09 5.81
CA LEU A 130 -5.03 19.66 7.06
C LEU A 130 -4.31 19.08 8.29
N PHE A 131 -4.07 17.78 8.31
CA PHE A 131 -3.60 17.11 9.51
C PHE A 131 -2.09 16.88 9.55
N ALA A 132 -1.40 16.74 8.39
CA ALA A 132 0.03 16.42 8.40
C ALA A 132 0.88 17.52 9.02
N GLY A 133 0.62 18.79 8.67
CA GLY A 133 1.34 19.93 9.24
C GLY A 133 1.08 20.11 10.73
N PHE A 134 -0.16 19.91 11.18
CA PHE A 134 -0.52 19.94 12.60
C PHE A 134 0.23 18.84 13.39
N LEU A 135 0.20 17.59 12.87
CA LEU A 135 0.87 16.47 13.50
C LEU A 135 2.39 16.64 13.48
N ALA A 136 2.96 17.19 12.40
CA ALA A 136 4.39 17.47 12.30
C ALA A 136 4.83 18.52 13.33
N SER A 137 4.07 19.60 13.51
CA SER A 137 4.38 20.63 14.52
C SER A 137 4.34 20.07 15.95
N PHE A 138 3.44 19.14 16.22
CA PHE A 138 3.41 18.42 17.49
C PHE A 138 4.62 17.48 17.62
N ALA A 139 4.99 16.78 16.56
CA ALA A 139 6.12 15.85 16.55
C ALA A 139 7.49 16.52 16.65
N LEU A 140 7.62 17.82 16.35
CA LEU A 140 8.84 18.58 16.60
C LEU A 140 9.21 18.65 18.09
N ASN A 141 8.28 18.40 19.00
CA ASN A 141 8.54 18.31 20.44
C ASN A 141 9.00 16.93 20.89
N PHE A 142 9.08 15.94 19.98
CA PHE A 142 9.53 14.59 20.32
C PHE A 142 11.04 14.53 20.39
N GLY A 143 11.55 13.95 21.47
CA GLY A 143 12.94 13.54 21.59
C GLY A 143 13.13 12.05 21.23
N PRO A 144 14.35 11.54 21.35
CA PRO A 144 14.67 10.14 21.08
C PRO A 144 13.80 9.12 21.84
N PRO A 145 13.44 9.31 23.14
CA PRO A 145 12.56 8.38 23.85
C PRO A 145 11.15 8.30 23.26
N GLU A 146 10.59 9.44 22.83
CA GLU A 146 9.27 9.53 22.24
C GLU A 146 9.25 8.84 20.86
N PHE A 147 10.27 9.09 20.04
CA PHE A 147 10.41 8.40 18.73
C PHE A 147 10.62 6.90 18.91
N PHE A 148 11.40 6.46 19.88
CA PHE A 148 11.57 5.03 20.17
C PHE A 148 10.23 4.36 20.48
N THR A 149 9.44 4.93 21.39
CA THR A 149 8.14 4.36 21.78
C THR A 149 7.11 4.43 20.67
N LEU A 150 7.11 5.48 19.85
CA LEU A 150 6.28 5.61 18.65
C LEU A 150 6.59 4.51 17.62
N ILE A 151 7.88 4.30 17.33
CA ILE A 151 8.30 3.27 16.34
C ILE A 151 7.94 1.88 16.86
N LEU A 152 8.15 1.60 18.15
CA LEU A 152 7.79 0.33 18.77
C LEU A 152 6.26 0.09 18.70
N PHE A 153 5.46 1.10 18.99
CA PHE A 153 4.01 1.07 18.83
C PHE A 153 3.61 0.74 17.38
N SER A 154 4.23 1.43 16.42
CA SER A 154 3.96 1.23 14.99
C SER A 154 4.29 -0.19 14.53
N LEU A 155 5.45 -0.72 14.93
CA LEU A 155 5.83 -2.11 14.64
C LEU A 155 4.87 -3.11 15.26
N THR A 156 4.34 -2.82 16.47
CA THR A 156 3.37 -3.68 17.16
C THR A 156 2.05 -3.74 16.39
N ILE A 157 1.52 -2.61 15.91
CA ILE A 157 0.30 -2.59 15.10
C ILE A 157 0.52 -3.37 13.80
N ILE A 158 1.60 -3.05 13.09
CA ILE A 158 1.91 -3.66 11.78
C ILE A 158 2.03 -5.17 11.90
N ALA A 159 2.75 -5.66 12.91
CA ALA A 159 2.88 -7.09 13.17
C ALA A 159 1.52 -7.75 13.49
N GLY A 160 0.63 -7.02 14.17
CA GLY A 160 -0.66 -7.53 14.62
C GLY A 160 -1.77 -7.51 13.59
N VAL A 161 -1.72 -6.56 12.64
CA VAL A 161 -2.78 -6.39 11.64
C VAL A 161 -2.44 -7.10 10.31
N SER A 162 -1.16 -7.34 10.05
CA SER A 162 -0.69 -7.91 8.79
C SER A 162 -0.76 -9.44 8.79
N GLY A 163 -1.92 -10.02 8.50
CA GLY A 163 -2.08 -11.45 8.26
C GLY A 163 -2.98 -12.18 9.26
N ASP A 164 -3.20 -13.47 9.00
CA ASP A 164 -4.14 -14.32 9.76
C ASP A 164 -3.58 -14.77 11.13
N SER A 165 -2.31 -14.52 11.42
CA SER A 165 -1.63 -14.98 12.62
C SER A 165 -0.67 -13.94 13.19
N LEU A 166 -0.97 -13.48 14.41
CA LEU A 166 -0.10 -12.57 15.17
C LEU A 166 1.35 -13.10 15.29
N ILE A 167 1.50 -14.39 15.55
CA ILE A 167 2.83 -15.01 15.72
C ILE A 167 3.64 -14.87 14.43
N LYS A 168 3.01 -15.09 13.27
CA LYS A 168 3.67 -14.93 11.96
C LYS A 168 4.01 -13.48 11.66
N GLY A 169 3.15 -12.53 12.06
CA GLY A 169 3.41 -11.09 11.94
C GLY A 169 4.60 -10.65 12.80
N ILE A 170 4.64 -11.07 14.07
CA ILE A 170 5.76 -10.78 14.97
C ILE A 170 7.05 -11.44 14.47
N PHE A 171 6.99 -12.69 14.05
CA PHE A 171 8.14 -13.39 13.48
C PHE A 171 8.70 -12.66 12.25
N SER A 172 7.82 -12.21 11.38
CA SER A 172 8.17 -11.42 10.19
C SER A 172 8.87 -10.10 10.58
N ALA A 173 8.31 -9.36 11.54
CA ALA A 173 8.90 -8.12 12.02
C ALA A 173 10.27 -8.33 12.69
N LEU A 174 10.41 -9.38 13.52
CA LEU A 174 11.69 -9.72 14.16
C LEU A 174 12.75 -10.12 13.14
N LEU A 175 12.37 -10.86 12.08
CA LEU A 175 13.28 -11.13 10.96
C LEU A 175 13.71 -9.82 10.28
N GLY A 176 12.78 -8.90 10.00
CA GLY A 176 13.10 -7.61 9.42
C GLY A 176 14.07 -6.80 10.28
N LEU A 177 13.86 -6.75 11.60
CA LEU A 177 14.78 -6.11 12.54
C LEU A 177 16.16 -6.78 12.52
N LEU A 178 16.21 -8.12 12.50
CA LEU A 178 17.48 -8.86 12.44
C LEU A 178 18.25 -8.51 11.17
N PHE A 179 17.61 -8.50 10.00
CA PHE A 179 18.26 -8.15 8.75
C PHE A 179 18.70 -6.67 8.71
N ALA A 180 17.98 -5.79 9.40
CA ALA A 180 18.36 -4.38 9.55
C ALA A 180 19.63 -4.18 10.39
N THR A 181 20.06 -5.16 11.18
CA THR A 181 21.30 -5.08 11.97
C THR A 181 22.56 -5.48 11.19
N ILE A 182 22.42 -6.00 9.97
CA ILE A 182 23.56 -6.34 9.11
C ILE A 182 24.29 -5.06 8.70
N GLY A 183 25.62 -5.02 8.88
CA GLY A 183 26.45 -3.88 8.50
C GLY A 183 27.32 -3.36 9.64
N LEU A 184 27.73 -2.10 9.53
CA LEU A 184 28.51 -1.41 10.56
C LEU A 184 27.59 -0.91 11.67
N ASP A 185 28.00 -1.12 12.90
CA ASP A 185 27.41 -0.47 14.07
C ASP A 185 27.68 1.04 14.01
N LEU A 186 26.61 1.84 14.05
CA LEU A 186 26.70 3.28 13.89
C LEU A 186 27.38 4.00 15.07
N VAL A 187 27.46 3.35 16.25
CA VAL A 187 28.05 3.94 17.47
C VAL A 187 29.49 3.49 17.68
N TYR A 188 29.74 2.19 17.54
CA TYR A 188 31.05 1.61 17.82
C TYR A 188 31.88 1.30 16.57
N GLY A 189 31.30 1.42 15.36
CA GLY A 189 31.99 1.10 14.11
C GLY A 189 32.36 -0.38 13.95
N THR A 190 31.78 -1.27 14.76
CA THR A 190 32.05 -2.71 14.71
C THR A 190 31.20 -3.39 13.63
N ASN A 191 31.77 -4.37 12.95
CA ASN A 191 31.07 -5.18 11.95
C ASN A 191 30.06 -6.11 12.61
N ARG A 192 28.80 -6.10 12.13
CA ARG A 192 27.72 -7.01 12.56
C ARG A 192 27.24 -7.83 11.38
N PHE A 193 27.34 -9.15 11.50
CA PHE A 193 26.87 -10.11 10.48
C PHE A 193 27.40 -9.86 9.07
N THR A 194 28.61 -9.26 8.95
CA THR A 194 29.23 -8.99 7.63
C THR A 194 30.05 -10.18 7.14
N PHE A 195 30.35 -11.14 8.01
CA PHE A 195 31.13 -12.35 7.69
C PHE A 195 32.47 -12.05 6.98
N GLY A 196 32.99 -10.83 7.13
CA GLY A 196 34.21 -10.36 6.47
C GLY A 196 34.02 -9.88 5.03
N ASP A 197 32.79 -9.85 4.51
CA ASP A 197 32.51 -9.32 3.16
C ASP A 197 32.36 -7.80 3.21
N PRO A 198 33.18 -7.04 2.45
CA PRO A 198 33.09 -5.59 2.36
C PRO A 198 31.74 -5.09 1.82
N ASN A 199 31.07 -5.85 0.96
CA ASN A 199 29.77 -5.46 0.40
C ASN A 199 28.66 -5.41 1.46
N LEU A 200 28.82 -6.15 2.57
CA LEU A 200 27.88 -6.15 3.69
C LEU A 200 28.16 -5.05 4.71
N MET A 201 29.30 -4.32 4.62
CA MET A 201 29.61 -3.26 5.59
C MET A 201 28.60 -2.11 5.56
N GLY A 202 28.08 -1.77 4.38
CA GLY A 202 27.01 -0.77 4.22
C GLY A 202 25.61 -1.27 4.58
N GLY A 203 25.48 -2.52 5.03
CA GLY A 203 24.18 -3.19 5.22
C GLY A 203 23.60 -3.71 3.90
N LEU A 204 22.41 -4.29 3.98
CA LEU A 204 21.69 -4.74 2.80
C LEU A 204 21.06 -3.56 2.08
N ASN A 205 21.24 -3.50 0.75
CA ASN A 205 20.59 -2.47 -0.05
C ASN A 205 19.06 -2.59 0.06
N PHE A 206 18.43 -1.52 0.54
CA PHE A 206 16.98 -1.46 0.75
C PHE A 206 16.17 -1.84 -0.49
N ILE A 207 16.60 -1.36 -1.66
CA ILE A 207 15.88 -1.55 -2.93
C ILE A 207 16.00 -2.98 -3.41
N ALA A 208 17.18 -3.59 -3.27
CA ALA A 208 17.39 -5.00 -3.56
C ALA A 208 16.49 -5.88 -2.66
N VAL A 209 16.42 -5.58 -1.36
CA VAL A 209 15.53 -6.25 -0.40
C VAL A 209 14.07 -6.10 -0.83
N LEU A 210 13.66 -4.89 -1.18
CA LEU A 210 12.28 -4.55 -1.53
C LEU A 210 11.82 -5.23 -2.83
N ILE A 211 12.60 -5.10 -3.92
CA ILE A 211 12.28 -5.75 -5.20
C ILE A 211 12.27 -7.27 -5.02
N GLY A 212 13.27 -7.80 -4.31
CA GLY A 212 13.32 -9.22 -3.97
C GLY A 212 12.05 -9.67 -3.27
N LEU A 213 11.71 -9.02 -2.16
CA LEU A 213 10.63 -9.46 -1.26
C LEU A 213 9.22 -9.37 -1.88
N PHE A 214 8.99 -8.45 -2.82
CA PHE A 214 7.66 -8.24 -3.40
C PHE A 214 7.54 -8.61 -4.87
N ALA A 215 8.55 -8.35 -5.72
CA ALA A 215 8.41 -8.63 -7.14
C ALA A 215 8.73 -10.10 -7.49
N ILE A 216 9.81 -10.65 -6.94
CA ILE A 216 10.21 -12.03 -7.27
C ILE A 216 9.17 -13.09 -6.84
N PRO A 217 8.57 -13.04 -5.61
CA PRO A 217 7.53 -13.99 -5.23
C PRO A 217 6.29 -13.92 -6.13
N GLU A 218 5.89 -12.73 -6.57
CA GLU A 218 4.78 -12.58 -7.51
C GLU A 218 5.10 -13.24 -8.85
N ILE A 219 6.31 -13.01 -9.41
CA ILE A 219 6.78 -13.66 -10.64
C ILE A 219 6.76 -15.19 -10.50
N LEU A 220 7.30 -15.73 -9.40
CA LEU A 220 7.36 -17.17 -9.15
C LEU A 220 5.96 -17.79 -9.00
N THR A 221 5.05 -17.09 -8.34
CA THR A 221 3.65 -17.52 -8.18
C THR A 221 2.93 -17.55 -9.52
N MET A 222 3.09 -16.51 -10.33
CA MET A 222 2.49 -16.44 -11.66
C MET A 222 3.06 -17.49 -12.62
N ALA A 223 4.35 -17.82 -12.52
CA ALA A 223 4.98 -18.87 -13.32
C ALA A 223 4.49 -20.27 -12.95
N ARG A 224 4.10 -20.48 -11.67
CA ARG A 224 3.61 -21.77 -11.18
C ARG A 224 2.15 -22.06 -11.55
N ASP A 225 1.32 -21.03 -11.77
CA ASP A 225 -0.10 -21.20 -12.15
C ASP A 225 -0.32 -20.87 -13.62
N PRO A 226 -0.11 -21.84 -14.52
CA PRO A 226 -0.23 -21.65 -15.97
C PRO A 226 -1.68 -21.64 -16.46
N ARG A 227 -2.69 -21.66 -15.56
CA ARG A 227 -4.09 -21.77 -16.01
C ARG A 227 -4.42 -20.69 -17.02
N PRO A 228 -4.97 -21.08 -18.20
CA PRO A 228 -5.58 -20.12 -19.10
C PRO A 228 -6.70 -19.40 -18.34
N ARG A 229 -6.87 -18.14 -18.60
CA ARG A 229 -8.03 -17.42 -18.07
C ARG A 229 -9.27 -17.93 -18.80
N ASP A 230 -10.02 -18.82 -18.15
CA ASP A 230 -11.39 -19.16 -18.55
C ASP A 230 -12.37 -18.01 -18.22
N GLY A 231 -11.95 -16.80 -18.34
CA GLY A 231 -12.77 -15.61 -18.18
C GLY A 231 -12.93 -14.94 -19.54
N GLU A 232 -14.04 -15.19 -20.23
CA GLU A 232 -14.46 -14.33 -21.32
C GLU A 232 -14.41 -12.88 -20.84
N THR A 233 -13.58 -12.05 -21.49
CA THR A 233 -13.53 -10.62 -21.21
C THR A 233 -14.93 -10.07 -21.49
N ARG A 234 -15.68 -9.79 -20.43
CA ARG A 234 -17.09 -9.41 -20.57
C ARG A 234 -17.20 -8.05 -21.25
N ALA A 235 -18.13 -7.94 -22.16
CA ALA A 235 -18.40 -6.70 -22.86
C ALA A 235 -18.69 -5.58 -21.86
N LEU A 236 -18.06 -4.43 -22.04
CA LEU A 236 -18.18 -3.27 -21.13
C LEU A 236 -19.61 -2.75 -20.97
N GLY A 237 -20.54 -3.19 -21.82
CA GLY A 237 -21.86 -2.59 -21.90
C GLY A 237 -21.80 -1.14 -22.40
N ARG A 238 -22.93 -0.61 -22.87
CA ARG A 238 -22.99 0.74 -23.48
C ARG A 238 -23.18 1.88 -22.47
N LYS A 239 -23.48 1.61 -21.18
CA LYS A 239 -23.87 2.65 -20.20
C LYS A 239 -22.84 2.73 -19.08
N GLY A 240 -22.28 3.92 -18.86
CA GLY A 240 -21.61 4.30 -17.61
C GLY A 240 -22.61 4.59 -16.49
N VAL A 241 -22.09 4.87 -15.29
CA VAL A 241 -22.91 5.33 -14.17
C VAL A 241 -23.52 6.71 -14.48
N SER A 242 -24.81 6.89 -14.17
CA SER A 242 -25.49 8.18 -14.32
C SER A 242 -25.15 9.13 -13.17
N PHE A 243 -25.26 10.43 -13.41
CA PHE A 243 -25.08 11.42 -12.34
C PHE A 243 -26.08 11.25 -11.18
N ALA A 244 -27.28 10.79 -11.46
CA ALA A 244 -28.28 10.52 -10.43
C ALA A 244 -27.87 9.36 -9.50
N GLU A 245 -27.28 8.30 -10.06
CA GLU A 245 -26.75 7.17 -9.28
C GLU A 245 -25.52 7.56 -8.46
N TYR A 246 -24.61 8.34 -9.04
CA TYR A 246 -23.48 8.89 -8.30
C TYR A 246 -23.95 9.77 -7.13
N ARG A 247 -24.89 10.69 -7.38
CA ARG A 247 -25.47 11.56 -6.33
C ARG A 247 -26.15 10.76 -5.22
N LYS A 248 -26.85 9.68 -5.57
CA LYS A 248 -27.47 8.78 -4.59
C LYS A 248 -26.42 8.09 -3.72
N SER A 249 -25.29 7.67 -4.30
CA SER A 249 -24.19 7.01 -3.61
C SER A 249 -23.24 7.99 -2.90
N PHE A 250 -23.36 9.30 -3.13
CA PHE A 250 -22.40 10.32 -2.65
C PHE A 250 -22.23 10.30 -1.11
N ARG A 251 -23.32 10.16 -0.36
CA ARG A 251 -23.24 10.04 1.11
C ARG A 251 -22.44 8.82 1.55
N THR A 252 -22.57 7.73 0.82
CA THR A 252 -21.83 6.48 1.09
C THR A 252 -20.36 6.65 0.72
N ILE A 253 -20.07 7.32 -0.41
CA ILE A 253 -18.69 7.66 -0.81
C ILE A 253 -18.01 8.50 0.26
N VAL A 254 -18.63 9.60 0.69
CA VAL A 254 -18.07 10.48 1.73
C VAL A 254 -17.81 9.73 3.03
N ARG A 255 -18.78 8.91 3.49
CA ARG A 255 -18.61 8.09 4.70
C ARG A 255 -17.50 7.08 4.56
N GLY A 256 -17.43 6.37 3.43
CA GLY A 256 -16.38 5.43 3.11
C GLY A 256 -15.00 6.10 3.07
N SER A 257 -14.92 7.31 2.49
CA SER A 257 -13.70 8.10 2.46
C SER A 257 -13.20 8.44 3.87
N PHE A 258 -14.08 8.86 4.78
CA PHE A 258 -13.70 9.13 6.17
C PHE A 258 -13.25 7.85 6.92
N ILE A 259 -13.86 6.69 6.63
CA ILE A 259 -13.38 5.40 7.15
C ILE A 259 -11.98 5.12 6.62
N GLY A 260 -11.75 5.36 5.32
CA GLY A 260 -10.43 5.22 4.70
C GLY A 260 -9.40 6.15 5.31
N VAL A 261 -9.73 7.44 5.47
CA VAL A 261 -8.85 8.45 6.09
C VAL A 261 -8.48 8.04 7.52
N PHE A 262 -9.45 7.67 8.32
CA PHE A 262 -9.21 7.28 9.72
C PHE A 262 -8.30 6.04 9.81
N LEU A 263 -8.62 4.98 9.06
CA LEU A 263 -7.81 3.76 9.10
C LEU A 263 -6.44 3.92 8.43
N GLY A 264 -6.37 4.72 7.37
CA GLY A 264 -5.11 5.01 6.67
C GLY A 264 -4.13 5.83 7.51
N SER A 265 -4.63 6.70 8.40
CA SER A 265 -3.78 7.47 9.31
C SER A 265 -3.18 6.64 10.46
N ILE A 266 -3.65 5.41 10.65
CA ILE A 266 -3.09 4.48 11.64
C ILE A 266 -2.05 3.60 10.95
N PRO A 267 -0.77 3.64 11.37
CA PRO A 267 0.29 2.87 10.73
C PRO A 267 -0.05 1.38 10.63
N GLY A 268 0.15 0.79 9.45
CA GLY A 268 0.06 -0.65 9.22
C GLY A 268 -1.32 -1.24 8.95
N ILE A 269 -2.42 -0.49 9.12
CA ILE A 269 -3.76 -1.02 8.83
C ILE A 269 -3.95 -1.21 7.32
N GLY A 270 -3.61 -0.21 6.52
CA GLY A 270 -3.69 -0.27 5.07
C GLY A 270 -5.11 -0.25 4.51
N ALA A 271 -5.20 -0.42 3.18
CA ALA A 271 -6.43 -0.19 2.43
C ALA A 271 -7.45 -1.35 2.49
N ALA A 272 -7.01 -2.60 2.70
CA ALA A 272 -7.93 -3.74 2.67
C ALA A 272 -8.96 -3.72 3.80
N PRO A 273 -8.59 -3.56 5.08
CA PRO A 273 -9.57 -3.42 6.16
C PRO A 273 -10.50 -2.22 5.97
N ALA A 274 -9.99 -1.10 5.43
CA ALA A 274 -10.78 0.10 5.18
C ALA A 274 -11.87 -0.14 4.11
N ALA A 275 -11.52 -0.82 3.02
CA ALA A 275 -12.46 -1.15 1.95
C ALA A 275 -13.58 -2.08 2.44
N PHE A 276 -13.23 -3.14 3.19
CA PHE A 276 -14.22 -4.07 3.75
C PHE A 276 -15.09 -3.42 4.84
N LEU A 277 -14.52 -2.59 5.72
CA LEU A 277 -15.29 -1.88 6.74
C LEU A 277 -16.25 -0.88 6.10
N SER A 278 -15.81 -0.13 5.09
CA SER A 278 -16.65 0.80 4.34
C SER A 278 -17.81 0.08 3.64
N TYR A 279 -17.54 -1.06 2.99
CA TYR A 279 -18.55 -1.91 2.37
C TYR A 279 -19.58 -2.42 3.41
N SER A 280 -19.11 -2.93 4.53
CA SER A 280 -19.97 -3.47 5.60
C SER A 280 -20.86 -2.38 6.22
N GLU A 281 -20.30 -1.18 6.43
CA GLU A 281 -21.04 -0.03 6.94
C GLU A 281 -22.10 0.46 5.93
N ALA A 282 -21.76 0.49 4.64
CA ALA A 282 -22.70 0.83 3.59
C ALA A 282 -23.87 -0.18 3.56
N ARG A 283 -23.56 -1.49 3.55
CA ARG A 283 -24.57 -2.55 3.61
C ARG A 283 -25.47 -2.41 4.82
N ARG A 284 -24.91 -2.08 6.00
CA ARG A 284 -25.69 -1.91 7.25
C ARG A 284 -26.68 -0.77 7.15
N LYS A 285 -26.31 0.36 6.51
CA LYS A 285 -27.11 1.60 6.45
C LYS A 285 -27.97 1.73 5.19
N SER A 286 -27.69 0.95 4.16
CA SER A 286 -28.43 1.03 2.90
C SER A 286 -29.87 0.51 3.06
N PRO A 287 -30.85 1.16 2.41
CA PRO A 287 -32.19 0.60 2.27
C PRO A 287 -32.18 -0.68 1.42
N ASN A 288 -31.19 -0.87 0.54
CA ASN A 288 -31.08 -2.00 -0.39
C ASN A 288 -30.19 -3.13 0.15
N LYS A 289 -30.16 -3.37 1.46
CA LYS A 289 -29.26 -4.35 2.13
C LYS A 289 -29.24 -5.73 1.47
N ALA A 290 -30.39 -6.18 0.97
CA ALA A 290 -30.56 -7.51 0.37
C ALA A 290 -29.89 -7.66 -1.01
N ASN A 291 -29.53 -6.55 -1.66
CA ASN A 291 -28.90 -6.52 -2.98
C ASN A 291 -27.37 -6.52 -2.91
N PHE A 292 -26.78 -6.21 -1.73
CA PHE A 292 -25.34 -6.28 -1.54
C PHE A 292 -24.85 -7.72 -1.71
N GLY A 293 -23.75 -7.87 -2.45
CA GLY A 293 -23.21 -9.15 -2.91
C GLY A 293 -23.87 -9.68 -4.19
N LYS A 294 -24.87 -8.96 -4.75
CA LYS A 294 -25.63 -9.34 -5.94
C LYS A 294 -25.52 -8.31 -7.07
N GLY A 295 -24.65 -7.33 -6.94
CA GLY A 295 -24.44 -6.25 -7.90
C GLY A 295 -25.14 -4.96 -7.50
N GLU A 296 -25.03 -4.54 -6.24
CA GLU A 296 -25.47 -3.22 -5.78
C GLU A 296 -24.38 -2.18 -6.07
N ILE A 297 -24.75 -1.15 -6.83
CA ILE A 297 -23.79 -0.10 -7.23
C ILE A 297 -23.23 0.69 -6.04
N GLU A 298 -24.01 0.82 -4.98
CA GLU A 298 -23.60 1.44 -3.72
C GLU A 298 -22.50 0.63 -3.01
N GLY A 299 -22.48 -0.71 -3.19
CA GLY A 299 -21.43 -1.57 -2.67
C GLY A 299 -20.08 -1.32 -3.35
N VAL A 300 -20.09 -1.12 -4.67
CA VAL A 300 -18.89 -0.71 -5.43
C VAL A 300 -18.41 0.67 -4.96
N ALA A 301 -19.32 1.62 -4.82
CA ALA A 301 -18.98 2.97 -4.36
C ALA A 301 -18.35 2.97 -2.96
N ALA A 302 -18.88 2.15 -2.06
CA ALA A 302 -18.39 2.05 -0.68
C ALA A 302 -17.00 1.43 -0.59
N SER A 303 -16.77 0.29 -1.28
CA SER A 303 -15.47 -0.39 -1.26
C SER A 303 -14.37 0.48 -1.85
N GLU A 304 -14.63 1.16 -2.98
CA GLU A 304 -13.67 2.04 -3.60
C GLU A 304 -13.40 3.30 -2.79
N ALA A 305 -14.42 3.87 -2.15
CA ALA A 305 -14.24 5.02 -1.28
C ALA A 305 -13.38 4.66 -0.04
N GLY A 306 -13.59 3.50 0.56
CA GLY A 306 -12.75 3.00 1.65
C GLY A 306 -11.32 2.74 1.21
N ASN A 307 -11.14 2.14 0.04
CA ASN A 307 -9.84 1.84 -0.55
C ASN A 307 -9.02 3.11 -0.85
N ASN A 308 -9.56 4.02 -1.64
CA ASN A 308 -8.84 5.22 -2.08
C ASN A 308 -8.78 6.31 -1.01
N GLY A 309 -9.70 6.31 -0.04
CA GLY A 309 -9.64 7.18 1.14
C GLY A 309 -8.39 6.95 2.01
N VAL A 310 -7.73 5.80 1.87
CA VAL A 310 -6.47 5.49 2.57
C VAL A 310 -5.27 6.18 1.92
N ALA A 311 -5.28 6.40 0.62
CA ALA A 311 -4.08 6.73 -0.16
C ALA A 311 -3.35 8.01 0.32
N GLY A 312 -4.06 9.12 0.51
CA GLY A 312 -3.47 10.35 1.08
C GLY A 312 -3.23 10.21 2.59
N ALA A 313 -4.11 9.50 3.29
CA ALA A 313 -4.06 9.40 4.75
C ALA A 313 -2.85 8.61 5.26
N THR A 314 -2.35 7.60 4.53
CA THR A 314 -1.13 6.85 4.89
C THR A 314 0.14 7.69 4.82
N LEU A 315 0.10 8.81 4.09
CA LEU A 315 1.19 9.79 4.05
C LEU A 315 1.21 10.70 5.30
N ILE A 316 0.13 10.78 6.08
CA ILE A 316 0.10 11.59 7.29
C ILE A 316 1.16 11.12 8.30
N PRO A 317 1.16 9.86 8.76
CA PRO A 317 2.19 9.38 9.68
C PRO A 317 3.57 9.34 9.01
N LEU A 318 3.65 9.08 7.71
CA LEU A 318 4.92 9.09 6.98
C LEU A 318 5.59 10.46 7.03
N LEU A 319 4.89 11.51 6.64
CA LEU A 319 5.47 12.85 6.54
C LEU A 319 5.64 13.51 7.91
N ALA A 320 4.67 13.31 8.81
CA ALA A 320 4.69 13.96 10.11
C ALA A 320 5.58 13.25 11.14
N LEU A 321 5.69 11.92 11.07
CA LEU A 321 6.36 11.12 12.11
C LEU A 321 7.51 10.27 11.56
N GLY A 322 7.68 10.17 10.24
CA GLY A 322 8.66 9.28 9.61
C GLY A 322 8.29 7.80 9.68
N VAL A 323 7.02 7.48 9.94
CA VAL A 323 6.52 6.11 10.08
C VAL A 323 5.57 5.77 8.93
N PRO A 324 5.80 4.68 8.18
CA PRO A 324 4.94 4.36 7.04
C PRO A 324 3.55 3.93 7.49
N GLY A 325 2.51 4.40 6.78
CA GLY A 325 1.13 4.00 7.01
C GLY A 325 0.80 2.62 6.44
N ASP A 326 1.49 2.23 5.36
CA ASP A 326 1.34 0.95 4.68
C ASP A 326 2.63 0.52 3.97
N VAL A 327 2.58 -0.61 3.24
CA VAL A 327 3.75 -1.15 2.49
C VAL A 327 4.22 -0.17 1.41
N ILE A 328 3.31 0.49 0.69
CA ILE A 328 3.68 1.38 -0.42
C ILE A 328 4.33 2.65 0.13
N THR A 329 3.80 3.20 1.21
CA THR A 329 4.45 4.35 1.88
C THR A 329 5.79 3.97 2.50
N ALA A 330 6.01 2.71 2.90
CA ALA A 330 7.33 2.21 3.26
C ALA A 330 8.32 2.27 2.09
N ILE A 331 7.87 1.93 0.87
CA ILE A 331 8.69 2.08 -0.35
C ILE A 331 9.00 3.56 -0.62
N ILE A 332 8.03 4.44 -0.41
CA ILE A 332 8.20 5.89 -0.59
C ILE A 332 9.22 6.45 0.43
N ILE A 333 9.31 5.90 1.66
CA ILE A 333 10.40 6.22 2.59
C ILE A 333 11.76 5.93 1.93
N GLY A 334 11.89 4.76 1.29
CA GLY A 334 13.11 4.42 0.57
C GLY A 334 13.44 5.42 -0.55
N ALA A 335 12.42 5.90 -1.28
CA ALA A 335 12.60 6.96 -2.26
C ALA A 335 13.12 8.24 -1.63
N PHE A 336 12.55 8.68 -0.50
CA PHE A 336 13.05 9.84 0.23
C PHE A 336 14.52 9.67 0.62
N MET A 337 14.87 8.52 1.21
CA MET A 337 16.24 8.25 1.66
C MET A 337 17.24 8.29 0.51
N VAL A 338 16.92 7.71 -0.65
CA VAL A 338 17.79 7.73 -1.84
C VAL A 338 17.99 9.14 -2.38
N HIS A 339 16.97 9.98 -2.29
CA HIS A 339 17.06 11.40 -2.66
C HIS A 339 17.65 12.29 -1.56
N GLY A 340 18.20 11.70 -0.48
CA GLY A 340 18.79 12.44 0.64
C GLY A 340 17.77 13.16 1.54
N LEU A 341 16.50 12.80 1.44
CA LEU A 341 15.42 13.37 2.25
C LEU A 341 15.16 12.47 3.46
N GLN A 342 15.04 13.06 4.63
CA GLN A 342 14.68 12.34 5.85
C GLN A 342 13.19 12.53 6.15
N PRO A 343 12.34 11.49 5.99
CA PRO A 343 10.92 11.60 6.30
C PRO A 343 10.73 11.88 7.79
N GLY A 344 9.75 12.73 8.08
CA GLY A 344 9.46 13.15 9.45
C GLY A 344 9.23 14.64 9.57
N PRO A 345 9.05 15.17 10.81
CA PRO A 345 8.59 16.54 11.03
C PRO A 345 9.57 17.60 10.50
N MET A 346 10.87 17.30 10.45
CA MET A 346 11.88 18.22 9.93
C MET A 346 11.70 18.56 8.45
N MET A 347 11.06 17.69 7.63
CA MET A 347 10.75 18.00 6.24
C MET A 347 9.85 19.22 6.09
N PHE A 348 8.96 19.48 7.04
CA PHE A 348 8.08 20.66 7.04
C PHE A 348 8.82 21.97 7.27
N VAL A 349 10.07 21.90 7.77
CA VAL A 349 10.93 23.04 8.04
C VAL A 349 12.00 23.19 6.95
N MET A 350 12.64 22.09 6.56
CA MET A 350 13.81 22.11 5.68
C MET A 350 13.47 21.94 4.19
N ASN A 351 12.35 21.25 3.85
CA ASN A 351 11.97 20.91 2.49
C ASN A 351 10.50 21.27 2.22
N VAL A 352 10.15 22.52 2.50
CA VAL A 352 8.77 23.04 2.40
C VAL A 352 8.24 22.92 0.97
N ASP A 353 9.07 23.20 -0.02
CA ASP A 353 8.78 23.10 -1.44
C ASP A 353 8.39 21.68 -1.86
N ILE A 354 9.12 20.67 -1.37
CA ILE A 354 8.85 19.25 -1.63
C ILE A 354 7.53 18.83 -0.99
N ILE A 355 7.31 19.17 0.29
CA ILE A 355 6.08 18.81 1.01
C ILE A 355 4.84 19.39 0.33
N TYR A 356 4.85 20.69 0.07
CA TYR A 356 3.70 21.33 -0.55
C TYR A 356 3.57 21.02 -2.04
N GLY A 357 4.70 20.74 -2.72
CA GLY A 357 4.71 20.15 -4.07
C GLY A 357 4.01 18.79 -4.09
N MET A 358 4.28 17.92 -3.12
CA MET A 358 3.57 16.64 -2.96
C MET A 358 2.08 16.85 -2.70
N PHE A 359 1.70 17.76 -1.81
CA PHE A 359 0.29 18.04 -1.49
C PHE A 359 -0.48 18.48 -2.74
N MET A 360 0.05 19.44 -3.48
CA MET A 360 -0.58 19.93 -4.71
C MET A 360 -0.54 18.88 -5.82
N GLY A 361 0.56 18.10 -5.91
CA GLY A 361 0.69 16.97 -6.84
C GLY A 361 -0.39 15.92 -6.60
N LEU A 362 -0.68 15.60 -5.35
CA LEU A 362 -1.73 14.65 -4.98
C LEU A 362 -3.13 15.15 -5.34
N ILE A 363 -3.41 16.45 -5.21
CA ILE A 363 -4.69 17.02 -5.68
C ILE A 363 -4.78 16.93 -7.20
N VAL A 364 -3.73 17.34 -7.92
CA VAL A 364 -3.66 17.30 -9.38
C VAL A 364 -3.75 15.86 -9.90
N SER A 365 -3.11 14.89 -9.20
CA SER A 365 -3.17 13.48 -9.56
C SER A 365 -4.58 12.91 -9.57
N SER A 366 -5.49 13.40 -8.72
CA SER A 366 -6.89 12.96 -8.70
C SER A 366 -7.63 13.36 -10.00
N VAL A 367 -7.30 14.52 -10.57
CA VAL A 367 -7.84 14.96 -11.85
C VAL A 367 -7.26 14.16 -13.02
N ILE A 368 -5.93 13.93 -12.97
CA ILE A 368 -5.25 13.11 -13.98
C ILE A 368 -5.76 11.66 -13.93
N LEU A 369 -5.97 11.11 -12.73
CA LEU A 369 -6.53 9.78 -12.55
C LEU A 369 -7.93 9.65 -13.18
N LEU A 370 -8.76 10.66 -13.08
CA LEU A 370 -10.08 10.67 -13.72
C LEU A 370 -9.96 10.55 -15.25
N ALA A 371 -9.02 11.28 -15.84
CA ALA A 371 -8.78 11.26 -17.30
C ALA A 371 -8.16 9.92 -17.74
N VAL A 372 -7.05 9.52 -17.11
CA VAL A 372 -6.32 8.27 -17.42
C VAL A 372 -7.18 7.05 -17.12
N GLY A 373 -7.87 7.01 -15.99
CA GLY A 373 -8.76 5.92 -15.60
C GLY A 373 -9.92 5.74 -16.59
N SER A 374 -10.51 6.86 -17.06
CA SER A 374 -11.56 6.82 -18.09
C SER A 374 -11.05 6.26 -19.43
N ALA A 375 -9.81 6.57 -19.80
CA ALA A 375 -9.16 5.99 -20.98
C ALA A 375 -8.82 4.51 -20.76
N ALA A 376 -8.28 4.16 -19.60
CA ALA A 376 -7.90 2.80 -19.25
C ALA A 376 -9.09 1.81 -19.23
N ILE A 377 -10.26 2.24 -18.74
CA ILE A 377 -11.49 1.44 -18.78
C ILE A 377 -11.81 1.02 -20.22
N ARG A 378 -11.63 1.92 -21.21
CA ARG A 378 -11.86 1.62 -22.62
C ARG A 378 -10.78 0.73 -23.23
N ALA A 379 -9.54 0.89 -22.79
CA ALA A 379 -8.37 0.19 -23.30
C ALA A 379 -8.13 -1.18 -22.63
N PHE A 380 -8.84 -1.51 -21.55
CA PHE A 380 -8.55 -2.70 -20.73
C PHE A 380 -8.52 -4.01 -21.52
N ARG A 381 -9.38 -4.18 -22.53
CA ARG A 381 -9.39 -5.36 -23.38
C ARG A 381 -8.02 -5.68 -23.98
N TYR A 382 -7.24 -4.66 -24.33
CA TYR A 382 -5.91 -4.83 -24.90
C TYR A 382 -4.86 -5.23 -23.83
N VAL A 383 -5.05 -4.77 -22.59
CA VAL A 383 -4.17 -5.08 -21.47
C VAL A 383 -4.40 -6.52 -20.97
N ALA A 384 -5.65 -6.96 -20.96
CA ALA A 384 -6.02 -8.31 -20.53
C ALA A 384 -5.44 -9.41 -21.42
N ASP A 385 -5.19 -9.11 -22.69
CA ASP A 385 -4.72 -10.06 -23.69
C ASP A 385 -3.18 -10.19 -23.75
N ILE A 386 -2.42 -9.45 -22.89
CA ILE A 386 -0.96 -9.54 -22.88
C ILE A 386 -0.52 -10.95 -22.44
N PRO A 387 0.26 -11.68 -23.28
CA PRO A 387 0.74 -13.01 -22.93
C PRO A 387 1.68 -12.96 -21.73
N ARG A 388 1.44 -13.81 -20.73
CA ARG A 388 2.32 -13.94 -19.54
C ARG A 388 3.76 -14.26 -19.93
N GLY A 389 3.97 -15.00 -21.03
CA GLY A 389 5.30 -15.33 -21.54
C GLY A 389 6.15 -14.12 -21.94
N ILE A 390 5.53 -12.96 -22.22
CA ILE A 390 6.24 -11.70 -22.47
C ILE A 390 6.38 -10.90 -21.17
N LEU A 391 5.34 -10.90 -20.35
CA LEU A 391 5.27 -10.11 -19.13
C LEU A 391 6.35 -10.53 -18.11
N PHE A 392 6.51 -11.85 -17.87
CA PHE A 392 7.43 -12.33 -16.84
C PHE A 392 8.91 -12.01 -17.15
N PRO A 393 9.44 -12.31 -18.34
CA PRO A 393 10.81 -11.93 -18.68
C PRO A 393 11.01 -10.41 -18.61
N ALA A 394 10.05 -9.62 -19.08
CA ALA A 394 10.15 -8.16 -19.01
C ALA A 394 10.23 -7.65 -17.57
N VAL A 395 9.38 -8.15 -16.68
CA VAL A 395 9.40 -7.78 -15.25
C VAL A 395 10.69 -8.25 -14.59
N LEU A 396 11.16 -9.47 -14.90
CA LEU A 396 12.44 -9.98 -14.35
C LEU A 396 13.63 -9.13 -14.77
N VAL A 397 13.68 -8.70 -16.03
CA VAL A 397 14.72 -7.77 -16.51
C VAL A 397 14.67 -6.44 -15.75
N LEU A 398 13.47 -5.90 -15.51
CA LEU A 398 13.30 -4.68 -14.71
C LEU A 398 13.73 -4.89 -13.26
N CYS A 399 13.48 -6.06 -12.66
CA CYS A 399 13.96 -6.40 -11.32
C CYS A 399 15.49 -6.40 -11.26
N VAL A 400 16.14 -7.09 -12.20
CA VAL A 400 17.62 -7.17 -12.27
C VAL A 400 18.21 -5.78 -12.49
N TYR A 401 17.66 -5.00 -13.42
CA TYR A 401 18.08 -3.63 -13.64
C TYR A 401 17.91 -2.78 -12.37
N GLY A 402 16.76 -2.87 -11.70
CA GLY A 402 16.48 -2.12 -10.47
C GLY A 402 17.42 -2.49 -9.33
N GLY A 403 17.70 -3.78 -9.14
CA GLY A 403 18.64 -4.24 -8.12
C GLY A 403 20.09 -3.80 -8.40
N TYR A 404 20.48 -3.73 -9.68
CA TYR A 404 21.83 -3.31 -10.09
C TYR A 404 22.02 -1.79 -10.06
N ALA A 405 21.03 -1.03 -10.53
CA ALA A 405 21.16 0.40 -10.85
C ALA A 405 21.48 1.30 -9.65
N VAL A 406 21.19 0.87 -8.44
CA VAL A 406 21.38 1.67 -7.21
C VAL A 406 22.86 1.91 -6.92
N ASN A 407 23.62 0.82 -6.82
CA ASN A 407 25.03 0.84 -6.44
C ASN A 407 25.94 0.33 -7.57
N ASN A 408 25.41 0.03 -8.75
CA ASN A 408 26.09 -0.67 -9.84
C ASN A 408 26.75 -1.98 -9.35
N SER A 409 26.06 -2.69 -8.46
CA SER A 409 26.57 -3.85 -7.73
C SER A 409 25.86 -5.13 -8.14
N ILE A 410 26.61 -6.10 -8.63
CA ILE A 410 26.08 -7.46 -8.89
C ILE A 410 25.75 -8.19 -7.58
N PHE A 411 26.42 -7.80 -6.47
CA PHE A 411 26.11 -8.31 -5.14
C PHE A 411 24.67 -7.96 -4.74
N ASP A 412 24.22 -6.74 -5.03
CA ASP A 412 22.84 -6.31 -4.73
C ASP A 412 21.81 -7.11 -5.54
N VAL A 413 22.14 -7.51 -6.77
CA VAL A 413 21.31 -8.44 -7.56
C VAL A 413 21.24 -9.81 -6.88
N GLY A 414 22.35 -10.30 -6.33
CA GLY A 414 22.37 -11.53 -5.52
C GLY A 414 21.50 -11.41 -4.27
N VAL A 415 21.60 -10.30 -3.54
CA VAL A 415 20.72 -9.99 -2.39
C VAL A 415 19.26 -9.97 -2.81
N MET A 416 18.93 -9.34 -3.94
CA MET A 416 17.57 -9.30 -4.48
C MET A 416 16.99 -10.71 -4.70
N PHE A 417 17.76 -11.61 -5.33
CA PHE A 417 17.29 -12.99 -5.52
C PHE A 417 17.18 -13.77 -4.21
N ALA A 418 18.13 -13.58 -3.28
CA ALA A 418 18.06 -14.21 -1.95
C ALA A 418 16.81 -13.74 -1.17
N MET A 419 16.52 -12.44 -1.18
CA MET A 419 15.31 -11.89 -0.59
C MET A 419 14.06 -12.34 -1.34
N GLY A 420 14.14 -12.53 -2.65
CA GLY A 420 13.07 -13.08 -3.46
C GLY A 420 12.71 -14.50 -3.08
N TRP A 421 13.70 -15.32 -2.85
CA TRP A 421 13.51 -16.68 -2.34
C TRP A 421 12.91 -16.66 -0.93
N LEU A 422 13.42 -15.81 -0.03
CA LEU A 422 12.86 -15.62 1.31
C LEU A 422 11.39 -15.18 1.23
N GLY A 423 11.07 -14.19 0.40
CA GLY A 423 9.69 -13.70 0.21
C GLY A 423 8.76 -14.78 -0.34
N TYR A 424 9.25 -15.62 -1.24
CA TYR A 424 8.49 -16.76 -1.76
C TYR A 424 8.23 -17.82 -0.69
N LEU A 425 9.22 -18.13 0.16
CA LEU A 425 9.02 -19.01 1.31
C LEU A 425 8.01 -18.40 2.30
N MET A 426 8.14 -17.11 2.60
CA MET A 426 7.17 -16.40 3.45
C MET A 426 5.75 -16.53 2.91
N LEU A 427 5.58 -16.37 1.59
CA LEU A 427 4.27 -16.53 0.93
C LEU A 427 3.72 -17.95 1.09
N ILE A 428 4.53 -18.99 0.84
CA ILE A 428 4.13 -20.41 0.96
C ILE A 428 3.69 -20.73 2.39
N TYR A 429 4.44 -20.25 3.38
CA TYR A 429 4.15 -20.51 4.79
C TYR A 429 3.12 -19.52 5.38
N GLY A 430 2.58 -18.61 4.59
CA GLY A 430 1.61 -17.60 5.03
C GLY A 430 2.18 -16.63 6.06
N VAL A 431 3.48 -16.30 5.96
CA VAL A 431 4.14 -15.27 6.74
C VAL A 431 4.04 -13.94 5.97
N PRO A 432 3.44 -12.88 6.55
CA PRO A 432 3.26 -11.62 5.83
C PRO A 432 4.61 -10.90 5.61
N ALA A 433 4.89 -10.44 4.38
CA ALA A 433 6.13 -9.74 4.05
C ALA A 433 6.13 -8.26 4.50
N ALA A 434 4.95 -7.66 4.68
CA ALA A 434 4.82 -6.26 5.07
C ALA A 434 5.50 -5.92 6.41
N PRO A 435 5.29 -6.68 7.51
CA PRO A 435 5.98 -6.43 8.78
C PRO A 435 7.51 -6.54 8.65
N PHE A 436 8.00 -7.48 7.83
CA PHE A 436 9.44 -7.60 7.57
C PHE A 436 10.00 -6.31 6.97
N LEU A 437 9.41 -5.84 5.87
CA LEU A 437 9.91 -4.66 5.17
C LEU A 437 9.88 -3.42 6.08
N ILE A 438 8.76 -3.20 6.77
CA ILE A 438 8.60 -2.02 7.62
C ILE A 438 9.56 -2.08 8.80
N ALA A 439 9.75 -3.26 9.40
CA ALA A 439 10.71 -3.45 10.48
C ALA A 439 12.17 -3.29 9.99
N PHE A 440 12.46 -3.73 8.78
CA PHE A 440 13.76 -3.53 8.15
C PHE A 440 14.08 -2.02 7.97
N ILE A 441 13.10 -1.22 7.53
CA ILE A 441 13.25 0.23 7.36
C ILE A 441 13.34 0.97 8.70
N LEU A 442 12.46 0.61 9.65
CA LEU A 442 12.38 1.28 10.94
C LEU A 442 13.43 0.80 11.93
N GLY A 443 14.10 -0.34 11.68
CA GLY A 443 15.11 -0.92 12.55
C GLY A 443 16.24 0.03 12.90
N PRO A 444 16.93 0.65 11.93
CA PRO A 444 17.98 1.63 12.20
C PRO A 444 17.47 2.84 12.99
N LEU A 445 16.26 3.32 12.69
CA LEU A 445 15.65 4.44 13.43
C LEU A 445 15.30 4.04 14.87
N LEU A 446 14.78 2.84 15.09
CA LEU A 446 14.49 2.30 16.42
C LEU A 446 15.78 2.19 17.24
N GLU A 447 16.82 1.60 16.67
CA GLU A 447 18.12 1.44 17.33
C GLU A 447 18.76 2.78 17.67
N ASN A 448 18.80 3.72 16.72
CA ASN A 448 19.37 5.04 16.93
C ASN A 448 18.66 5.80 18.06
N ASN A 449 17.33 5.83 18.05
CA ASN A 449 16.56 6.52 19.09
C ASN A 449 16.73 5.84 20.46
N PHE A 450 16.78 4.50 20.50
CA PHE A 450 17.08 3.77 21.74
C PHE A 450 18.44 4.16 22.30
N ARG A 451 19.49 4.11 21.47
CA ARG A 451 20.87 4.42 21.89
C ARG A 451 21.04 5.86 22.32
N GLN A 452 20.46 6.81 21.57
CA GLN A 452 20.48 8.22 21.93
C GLN A 452 19.79 8.44 23.28
N SER A 453 18.65 7.78 23.53
CA SER A 453 17.96 7.83 24.82
C SER A 453 18.84 7.31 25.95
N MET A 454 19.54 6.19 25.75
CA MET A 454 20.46 5.64 26.75
C MET A 454 21.65 6.58 27.01
N LEU A 455 22.22 7.17 25.96
CA LEU A 455 23.32 8.14 26.11
C LEU A 455 22.87 9.39 26.88
N MET A 456 21.69 9.93 26.58
CA MET A 456 21.15 11.11 27.28
C MET A 456 20.90 10.87 28.76
N SER A 457 20.61 9.65 29.17
CA SER A 457 20.32 9.27 30.56
C SER A 457 21.51 8.68 31.31
N GLY A 458 22.68 8.59 30.68
CA GLY A 458 23.84 7.93 31.29
C GLY A 458 23.63 6.43 31.52
N GLY A 459 22.77 5.78 30.70
CA GLY A 459 22.45 4.35 30.77
C GLY A 459 21.19 4.01 31.58
N ASP A 460 20.47 5.01 32.09
CA ASP A 460 19.22 4.78 32.83
C ASP A 460 18.05 4.54 31.87
N ALA A 461 17.61 3.27 31.77
CA ALA A 461 16.50 2.88 30.93
C ALA A 461 15.14 3.47 31.31
N THR A 462 15.00 4.06 32.53
CA THR A 462 13.75 4.71 32.93
C THR A 462 13.40 5.91 32.05
N ILE A 463 14.36 6.47 31.30
CA ILE A 463 14.12 7.56 30.34
C ILE A 463 13.06 7.18 29.30
N LEU A 464 12.98 5.91 28.91
CA LEU A 464 11.99 5.39 27.94
C LEU A 464 10.56 5.39 28.49
N ALA A 465 10.39 5.66 29.79
CA ALA A 465 9.10 5.78 30.46
C ALA A 465 8.94 7.15 31.16
N ARG A 466 9.76 8.13 30.81
CA ARG A 466 9.66 9.50 31.34
C ARG A 466 8.89 10.38 30.37
N GLY A 467 7.86 11.02 30.87
CA GLY A 467 7.07 11.98 30.09
C GLY A 467 5.72 11.45 29.61
N PRO A 468 4.77 12.36 29.36
CA PRO A 468 3.39 11.99 29.04
C PRO A 468 3.29 11.34 27.65
N ILE A 469 4.13 11.73 26.68
CA ILE A 469 4.10 11.24 25.30
C ILE A 469 4.59 9.78 25.25
N THR A 470 5.67 9.44 25.96
CA THR A 470 6.16 8.05 26.04
C THR A 470 5.12 7.15 26.70
N TRP A 471 4.46 7.59 27.79
CA TRP A 471 3.39 6.85 28.44
C TRP A 471 2.16 6.67 27.52
N PHE A 472 1.83 7.67 26.72
CA PHE A 472 0.76 7.57 25.73
C PHE A 472 1.05 6.43 24.72
N PHE A 473 2.25 6.39 24.15
CA PHE A 473 2.61 5.33 23.20
C PHE A 473 2.75 3.95 23.86
N TRP A 474 3.26 3.86 25.07
CA TRP A 474 3.24 2.61 25.84
C TRP A 474 1.82 2.12 26.09
N GLY A 475 0.92 3.03 26.49
CA GLY A 475 -0.50 2.71 26.67
C GLY A 475 -1.14 2.18 25.40
N LEU A 476 -0.92 2.84 24.26
CA LEU A 476 -1.40 2.38 22.96
C LEU A 476 -0.80 1.01 22.58
N THR A 477 0.49 0.79 22.83
CA THR A 477 1.15 -0.49 22.57
C THR A 477 0.50 -1.62 23.37
N ILE A 478 0.30 -1.42 24.67
CA ILE A 478 -0.34 -2.40 25.56
C ILE A 478 -1.78 -2.67 25.14
N ILE A 479 -2.56 -1.61 24.86
CA ILE A 479 -3.95 -1.75 24.38
C ILE A 479 -3.99 -2.57 23.08
N THR A 480 -3.08 -2.28 22.15
CA THR A 480 -3.00 -2.99 20.87
C THR A 480 -2.67 -4.47 21.08
N ILE A 481 -1.65 -4.79 21.89
CA ILE A 481 -1.29 -6.18 22.21
C ILE A 481 -2.48 -6.91 22.84
N VAL A 482 -3.13 -6.30 23.84
CA VAL A 482 -4.30 -6.90 24.51
C VAL A 482 -5.47 -7.10 23.55
N ALA A 483 -5.74 -6.12 22.67
CA ALA A 483 -6.80 -6.22 21.68
C ALA A 483 -6.55 -7.37 20.69
N ILE A 484 -5.32 -7.49 20.18
CA ILE A 484 -4.93 -8.55 19.24
C ILE A 484 -4.98 -9.93 19.92
N LEU A 485 -4.47 -10.05 21.14
CA LEU A 485 -4.53 -11.31 21.91
C LEU A 485 -5.98 -11.74 22.16
N ARG A 486 -6.86 -10.79 22.53
CA ARG A 486 -8.29 -11.07 22.71
C ARG A 486 -8.99 -11.49 21.43
N ALA A 487 -8.67 -10.85 20.31
CA ALA A 487 -9.19 -11.21 19.00
C ALA A 487 -8.73 -12.62 18.59
N GLY A 488 -7.46 -12.96 18.80
CA GLY A 488 -6.92 -14.29 18.52
C GLY A 488 -7.55 -15.41 19.39
N LEU A 489 -7.90 -15.10 20.64
CA LEU A 489 -8.61 -16.03 21.52
C LEU A 489 -10.08 -16.21 21.10
N LYS A 490 -10.73 -15.15 20.62
CA LYS A 490 -12.13 -15.22 20.13
C LYS A 490 -12.23 -15.84 18.73
N GLY A 491 -11.23 -15.63 17.85
CA GLY A 491 -11.22 -16.19 16.50
C GLY A 491 -11.05 -17.73 16.47
N ARG A 492 -10.68 -18.36 17.56
CA ARG A 492 -10.73 -19.83 17.68
C ARG A 492 -12.14 -20.40 17.80
N GLY A 493 -13.17 -19.55 17.94
CA GLY A 493 -14.59 -19.96 18.05
C GLY A 493 -15.47 -19.49 16.90
N ALA A 494 -14.97 -18.68 15.97
CA ALA A 494 -15.69 -18.25 14.77
C ALA A 494 -15.04 -18.95 13.56
N ALA A 495 -15.82 -19.80 12.87
CA ALA A 495 -15.34 -20.48 11.66
C ALA A 495 -14.78 -19.46 10.66
N PRO A 496 -13.61 -19.72 10.06
CA PRO A 496 -13.06 -18.84 9.04
C PRO A 496 -13.95 -18.89 7.80
N VAL A 497 -13.84 -17.88 6.99
CA VAL A 497 -14.21 -17.71 5.58
C VAL A 497 -14.27 -19.02 4.71
N GLU A 498 -14.70 -20.13 5.26
CA GLU A 498 -15.00 -21.37 4.56
C GLU A 498 -16.28 -21.26 3.72
N GLU A 499 -17.20 -20.35 4.06
CA GLU A 499 -18.42 -20.12 3.24
C GLU A 499 -18.09 -19.58 1.83
N VAL A 500 -16.99 -18.86 1.64
CA VAL A 500 -16.58 -18.40 0.30
C VAL A 500 -15.88 -19.53 -0.48
N ARG A 501 -15.27 -20.51 0.21
CA ARG A 501 -14.67 -21.70 -0.42
C ARG A 501 -15.71 -22.81 -0.66
N ALA A 502 -16.67 -22.96 0.22
CA ALA A 502 -17.77 -23.93 0.06
C ALA A 502 -18.67 -23.59 -1.13
N GLY A 503 -18.99 -22.30 -1.35
CA GLY A 503 -19.75 -21.88 -2.53
C GLY A 503 -19.03 -22.15 -3.88
N ALA A 504 -17.70 -22.21 -3.87
CA ALA A 504 -16.92 -22.53 -5.08
C ALA A 504 -16.77 -24.05 -5.32
N GLN A 505 -16.96 -24.88 -4.28
CA GLN A 505 -16.92 -26.34 -4.40
C GLN A 505 -18.29 -26.93 -4.77
N ASP A 506 -19.39 -26.30 -4.34
CA ASP A 506 -20.76 -26.75 -4.67
C ASP A 506 -21.08 -26.56 -6.17
N GLU A 507 -20.56 -25.50 -6.82
CA GLU A 507 -20.71 -25.33 -8.27
C GLU A 507 -19.97 -26.40 -9.10
N THR A 508 -18.90 -26.98 -8.57
CA THR A 508 -18.14 -28.06 -9.25
C THR A 508 -18.82 -29.41 -9.14
N THR A 509 -19.55 -29.65 -8.06
CA THR A 509 -20.32 -30.90 -7.85
C THR A 509 -21.58 -30.91 -8.69
N VAL A 510 -22.32 -29.78 -8.75
CA VAL A 510 -23.53 -29.65 -9.58
C VAL A 510 -23.21 -29.76 -11.09
N ARG A 511 -22.02 -29.36 -11.53
CA ARG A 511 -21.63 -29.56 -12.97
C ARG A 511 -21.21 -30.99 -13.30
N ARG A 512 -20.70 -31.76 -12.34
CA ARG A 512 -20.39 -33.20 -12.58
C ARG A 512 -21.67 -34.01 -12.69
N ASP A 513 -22.63 -33.79 -11.83
CA ASP A 513 -23.92 -34.52 -11.87
C ASP A 513 -24.77 -34.20 -13.13
N ALA A 514 -24.60 -33.01 -13.71
CA ALA A 514 -25.26 -32.62 -14.96
C ALA A 514 -24.59 -33.18 -16.24
N GLN A 515 -23.34 -33.65 -16.16
CA GLN A 515 -22.66 -34.32 -17.26
C GLN A 515 -22.89 -35.84 -17.26
N ASP A 516 -23.01 -36.44 -16.08
CA ASP A 516 -23.27 -37.89 -15.97
C ASP A 516 -24.72 -38.29 -16.27
N THR A 517 -25.65 -37.32 -16.33
CA THR A 517 -27.05 -37.58 -16.76
C THR A 517 -27.29 -37.42 -18.25
N LYS A 518 -26.24 -37.18 -19.05
CA LYS A 518 -26.32 -37.05 -20.54
C LYS A 518 -25.48 -38.08 -21.31
N SER A 519 -24.98 -39.11 -20.60
CA SER A 519 -24.30 -40.26 -21.26
C SER A 519 -25.20 -41.52 -21.32
#